data_d6868d5b5fd8c1b63cd502b5306be5ef
#
_entry.id   d6868d5b5fd8c1b63cd502b5306be5ef
#
_cell.length_a   1.000
_cell.length_b   1.000
_cell.length_c   1.000
_cell.angle_alpha   90.00
_cell.angle_beta   90.00
_cell.angle_gamma   90.00
#
_symmetry.space_group_name_H-M   'P 1'
#
loop_
_entity.id
_entity.type
_entity.pdbx_description
1 polymer ?
#
loop_
_entity_poly.entity_id
_entity_poly.type
_entity_poly.pdbx_seq_one_letter_code
_entity_poly.pdbx_strand_id
1 'polypeptide(L)'
;MNHNKRHFTIGMFVLAGCVASTAGWGVGPQGGVTMPLELKSPDFISGGIIPKQFTCDGANMSPALEWNDPPRATQSFALIADDPDAPVGTWVHWVMFDLPANGRALAQNVPKQEQLSDGSRQSRNDFGKIGYGGPCPPPGKPHRYFFKLYALDTKLNLKPGVTKKDVERAMQGHVLAQGEWLGRYSR
;
A
#
# COMPACT_ATOMS: atom_id res chain seq x y z
N MET A 1 -101.89 -9.09 17.56
CA MET A 1 -100.81 -9.54 18.39
C MET A 1 -99.73 -10.10 17.48
N ASN A 2 -98.72 -9.29 17.11
CA ASN A 2 -97.65 -9.76 16.24
C ASN A 2 -96.38 -9.00 16.65
N HIS A 3 -95.41 -9.67 17.20
CA HIS A 3 -94.15 -9.16 17.65
C HIS A 3 -93.11 -9.26 16.52
N ASN A 4 -92.69 -8.11 16.03
CA ASN A 4 -91.69 -7.98 14.99
C ASN A 4 -90.33 -7.84 15.69
N LYS A 5 -89.47 -8.87 15.64
CA LYS A 5 -88.12 -8.84 16.14
C LYS A 5 -87.18 -8.39 14.99
N ARG A 6 -86.58 -7.20 15.11
CA ARG A 6 -85.55 -6.73 14.22
C ARG A 6 -84.20 -7.29 14.67
N HIS A 7 -83.60 -8.10 13.86
CA HIS A 7 -82.22 -8.52 14.02
C HIS A 7 -81.26 -7.43 13.52
N PHE A 8 -80.40 -6.94 14.43
CA PHE A 8 -79.32 -5.99 14.14
C PHE A 8 -78.09 -6.82 13.82
N THR A 9 -77.63 -6.77 12.56
CA THR A 9 -76.39 -7.43 12.13
C THR A 9 -75.26 -6.44 12.29
N ILE A 10 -74.29 -6.71 13.19
CA ILE A 10 -73.08 -5.94 13.41
C ILE A 10 -72.07 -6.42 12.39
N GLY A 11 -71.76 -5.57 11.44
CA GLY A 11 -70.67 -5.79 10.48
C GLY A 11 -69.31 -5.56 11.12
N MET A 12 -68.50 -6.61 11.16
CA MET A 12 -67.14 -6.57 11.68
C MET A 12 -66.21 -6.12 10.54
N PHE A 13 -65.72 -4.88 10.63
CA PHE A 13 -64.68 -4.37 9.72
C PHE A 13 -63.33 -4.96 10.16
N VAL A 14 -62.75 -5.84 9.34
CA VAL A 14 -61.35 -6.29 9.48
C VAL A 14 -60.46 -5.27 8.81
N LEU A 15 -59.76 -4.49 9.62
CA LEU A 15 -58.66 -3.61 9.15
C LEU A 15 -57.42 -4.50 8.86
N ALA A 16 -57.15 -4.70 7.57
CA ALA A 16 -55.92 -5.30 7.12
C ALA A 16 -54.77 -4.30 7.31
N GLY A 17 -53.95 -4.51 8.34
CA GLY A 17 -52.73 -3.75 8.56
C GLY A 17 -51.68 -4.15 7.54
N CYS A 18 -51.32 -3.24 6.62
CA CYS A 18 -50.16 -3.37 5.76
C CYS A 18 -48.88 -3.19 6.60
N VAL A 19 -48.21 -4.30 6.92
CA VAL A 19 -46.85 -4.25 7.49
C VAL A 19 -45.91 -3.96 6.38
N ALA A 20 -45.43 -2.72 6.28
CA ALA A 20 -44.33 -2.33 5.37
C ALA A 20 -43.04 -2.93 5.92
N SER A 21 -42.56 -4.01 5.32
CA SER A 21 -41.24 -4.56 5.54
C SER A 21 -40.21 -3.60 4.95
N THR A 22 -39.53 -2.81 5.79
CA THR A 22 -38.33 -2.07 5.42
C THR A 22 -37.19 -3.07 5.21
N ALA A 23 -36.94 -3.42 3.96
CA ALA A 23 -35.71 -4.14 3.59
C ALA A 23 -34.52 -3.24 3.91
N GLY A 24 -33.87 -3.49 5.04
CA GLY A 24 -32.59 -2.90 5.39
C GLY A 24 -31.56 -3.36 4.36
N TRP A 25 -31.10 -2.44 3.54
CA TRP A 25 -29.94 -2.66 2.65
C TRP A 25 -28.71 -2.78 3.54
N GLY A 26 -28.31 -3.99 3.84
CA GLY A 26 -27.04 -4.27 4.49
C GLY A 26 -25.94 -3.83 3.54
N VAL A 27 -25.25 -2.73 3.86
CA VAL A 27 -23.97 -2.38 3.23
C VAL A 27 -22.98 -3.43 3.71
N GLY A 28 -22.75 -4.45 2.88
CA GLY A 28 -21.69 -5.42 3.10
C GLY A 28 -20.33 -4.69 3.15
N PRO A 29 -19.28 -5.30 3.75
CA PRO A 29 -17.97 -4.70 3.79
C PRO A 29 -17.53 -4.44 2.36
N GLN A 30 -17.41 -3.16 2.00
CA GLN A 30 -16.88 -2.71 0.73
C GLN A 30 -15.43 -3.17 0.70
N GLY A 31 -15.12 -4.19 -0.10
CA GLY A 31 -13.74 -4.54 -0.43
C GLY A 31 -13.06 -3.26 -0.91
N GLY A 32 -12.10 -2.77 -0.11
CA GLY A 32 -11.46 -1.48 -0.36
C GLY A 32 -10.86 -1.49 -1.76
N VAL A 33 -11.41 -0.66 -2.65
CA VAL A 33 -10.80 -0.37 -3.94
C VAL A 33 -9.52 0.40 -3.62
N THR A 34 -8.37 -0.28 -3.75
CA THR A 34 -7.07 0.39 -3.64
C THR A 34 -6.94 1.35 -4.82
N MET A 35 -6.85 2.64 -4.53
CA MET A 35 -6.61 3.64 -5.58
C MET A 35 -5.14 3.61 -5.98
N PRO A 36 -4.83 3.76 -7.28
CA PRO A 36 -3.44 3.78 -7.73
C PRO A 36 -2.72 5.04 -7.23
N LEU A 37 -1.50 4.86 -6.71
CA LEU A 37 -0.56 5.94 -6.52
C LEU A 37 0.30 6.06 -7.79
N GLU A 38 0.47 7.28 -8.30
CA GLU A 38 1.42 7.52 -9.38
C GLU A 38 2.82 7.68 -8.79
N LEU A 39 3.55 6.58 -8.68
CA LEU A 39 4.96 6.61 -8.28
C LEU A 39 5.83 6.87 -9.51
N LYS A 40 6.81 7.78 -9.39
CA LYS A 40 7.75 8.15 -10.45
C LYS A 40 9.16 8.33 -9.88
N SER A 41 10.15 8.27 -10.76
CA SER A 41 11.51 8.72 -10.47
C SER A 41 11.93 9.76 -11.53
N PRO A 42 12.48 10.92 -11.15
CA PRO A 42 13.09 11.84 -12.11
C PRO A 42 14.42 11.33 -12.66
N ASP A 43 14.99 10.28 -12.05
CA ASP A 43 16.34 9.79 -12.38
C ASP A 43 16.36 8.78 -13.53
N PHE A 44 15.24 8.10 -13.79
CA PHE A 44 15.10 7.15 -14.90
C PHE A 44 13.62 6.90 -15.24
N ILE A 45 13.34 6.55 -16.49
CA ILE A 45 11.98 6.23 -16.93
C ILE A 45 11.56 4.82 -16.48
N SER A 46 10.25 4.59 -16.32
CA SER A 46 9.74 3.26 -15.97
C SER A 46 10.08 2.22 -17.06
N GLY A 47 10.59 1.08 -16.63
CA GLY A 47 11.12 0.04 -17.53
C GLY A 47 12.49 0.35 -18.15
N GLY A 48 13.03 1.53 -17.90
CA GLY A 48 14.35 1.96 -18.38
C GLY A 48 15.53 1.44 -17.55
N ILE A 49 16.72 1.78 -17.98
CA ILE A 49 17.97 1.42 -17.30
C ILE A 49 18.16 2.31 -16.08
N ILE A 50 18.44 1.70 -14.93
CA ILE A 50 18.83 2.42 -13.71
C ILE A 50 20.26 2.96 -13.91
N PRO A 51 20.48 4.28 -13.79
CA PRO A 51 21.81 4.87 -13.92
C PRO A 51 22.83 4.29 -12.94
N LYS A 52 24.06 4.10 -13.38
CA LYS A 52 25.15 3.45 -12.64
C LYS A 52 25.36 4.00 -11.23
N GLN A 53 25.14 5.30 -11.03
CA GLN A 53 25.28 5.95 -9.71
C GLN A 53 24.36 5.37 -8.63
N PHE A 54 23.23 4.77 -9.01
CA PHE A 54 22.27 4.14 -8.10
C PHE A 54 22.51 2.64 -7.91
N THR A 55 23.60 2.10 -8.44
CA THR A 55 23.93 0.67 -8.43
C THR A 55 25.23 0.40 -7.68
N CYS A 56 25.54 -0.88 -7.42
CA CYS A 56 26.81 -1.27 -6.79
C CYS A 56 28.05 -0.96 -7.63
N ASP A 57 27.88 -0.67 -8.92
CA ASP A 57 28.97 -0.28 -9.84
C ASP A 57 29.24 1.23 -9.81
N GLY A 58 28.47 2.00 -9.02
CA GLY A 58 28.63 3.43 -8.83
C GLY A 58 28.60 3.85 -7.37
N ALA A 59 28.00 5.01 -7.07
CA ALA A 59 27.94 5.56 -5.72
C ALA A 59 27.00 4.77 -4.79
N ASN A 60 26.19 3.88 -5.33
CA ASN A 60 25.25 3.06 -4.58
C ASN A 60 24.28 3.89 -3.69
N MET A 61 23.86 5.04 -4.19
CA MET A 61 22.92 5.94 -3.55
C MET A 61 21.50 5.63 -4.02
N SER A 62 20.50 5.89 -3.19
CA SER A 62 19.09 5.70 -3.59
C SER A 62 18.68 6.74 -4.64
N PRO A 63 17.85 6.37 -5.63
CA PRO A 63 17.27 7.34 -6.56
C PRO A 63 16.24 8.22 -5.85
N ALA A 64 15.94 9.38 -6.44
CA ALA A 64 14.78 10.17 -6.05
C ALA A 64 13.50 9.48 -6.49
N LEU A 65 12.48 9.59 -5.65
CA LEU A 65 11.14 9.09 -5.92
C LEU A 65 10.12 10.19 -5.62
N GLU A 66 9.07 10.27 -6.42
CA GLU A 66 7.98 11.24 -6.28
C GLU A 66 6.64 10.53 -6.44
N TRP A 67 5.61 11.01 -5.77
CA TRP A 67 4.26 10.47 -5.89
C TRP A 67 3.19 11.55 -5.75
N ASN A 68 2.02 11.29 -6.34
CA ASN A 68 0.85 12.16 -6.29
C ASN A 68 0.16 12.13 -4.91
N ASP A 69 -0.95 12.86 -4.80
CA ASP A 69 -1.76 12.88 -3.59
C ASP A 69 -2.37 11.50 -3.28
N PRO A 70 -2.17 10.99 -2.06
CA PRO A 70 -2.76 9.73 -1.61
C PRO A 70 -4.23 9.92 -1.20
N PRO A 71 -4.96 8.83 -0.95
CA PRO A 71 -6.27 8.89 -0.29
C PRO A 71 -6.23 9.69 1.02
N ARG A 72 -7.32 10.43 1.31
CA ARG A 72 -7.41 11.34 2.49
C ARG A 72 -7.17 10.65 3.84
N ALA A 73 -7.48 9.35 3.94
CA ALA A 73 -7.32 8.58 5.15
C ALA A 73 -5.85 8.12 5.39
N THR A 74 -4.92 8.47 4.51
CA THR A 74 -3.52 8.04 4.63
C THR A 74 -2.86 8.65 5.86
N GLN A 75 -2.30 7.79 6.70
CA GLN A 75 -1.55 8.16 7.91
C GLN A 75 -0.04 7.95 7.76
N SER A 76 0.39 7.05 6.90
CA SER A 76 1.80 6.83 6.57
C SER A 76 1.97 6.17 5.21
N PHE A 77 3.24 6.08 4.77
CA PHE A 77 3.59 5.22 3.62
C PHE A 77 4.61 4.18 4.03
N ALA A 78 4.65 3.10 3.23
CA ALA A 78 5.74 2.14 3.22
C ALA A 78 6.30 2.02 1.79
N LEU A 79 7.62 1.83 1.66
CA LEU A 79 8.32 1.62 0.40
C LEU A 79 9.10 0.31 0.47
N ILE A 80 8.94 -0.52 -0.56
CA ILE A 80 9.71 -1.76 -0.73
C ILE A 80 10.34 -1.74 -2.13
N ALA A 81 11.66 -1.88 -2.19
CA ALA A 81 12.36 -2.11 -3.46
C ALA A 81 12.93 -3.54 -3.47
N ASP A 82 12.58 -4.31 -4.49
CA ASP A 82 13.01 -5.70 -4.63
C ASP A 82 13.30 -6.11 -6.08
N ASP A 83 14.10 -7.17 -6.21
CA ASP A 83 14.51 -7.83 -7.45
C ASP A 83 13.95 -9.26 -7.46
N PRO A 84 12.91 -9.58 -8.24
CA PRO A 84 12.36 -10.93 -8.35
C PRO A 84 13.20 -11.85 -9.25
N ASP A 85 14.16 -11.32 -9.99
CA ASP A 85 14.97 -12.06 -10.95
C ASP A 85 16.29 -12.59 -10.35
N ALA A 86 16.53 -12.30 -9.06
CA ALA A 86 17.74 -12.76 -8.38
C ALA A 86 17.80 -14.30 -8.29
N PRO A 87 18.97 -14.94 -8.46
CA PRO A 87 19.11 -16.41 -8.52
C PRO A 87 18.60 -17.16 -7.29
N VAL A 88 18.57 -16.50 -6.14
CA VAL A 88 18.15 -17.08 -4.85
C VAL A 88 16.69 -16.79 -4.49
N GLY A 89 15.91 -16.26 -5.43
CA GLY A 89 14.56 -15.77 -5.22
C GLY A 89 14.52 -14.24 -5.06
N THR A 90 13.37 -13.68 -4.70
CA THR A 90 13.23 -12.23 -4.57
C THR A 90 14.26 -11.66 -3.58
N TRP A 91 15.11 -10.75 -4.05
CA TRP A 91 16.12 -10.07 -3.26
C TRP A 91 15.67 -8.68 -2.86
N VAL A 92 15.73 -8.37 -1.57
CA VAL A 92 15.27 -7.10 -1.00
C VAL A 92 16.39 -6.07 -1.03
N HIS A 93 16.15 -4.96 -1.74
CA HIS A 93 17.07 -3.86 -1.91
C HIS A 93 16.85 -2.72 -0.92
N TRP A 94 15.59 -2.44 -0.56
CA TRP A 94 15.24 -1.33 0.33
C TRP A 94 13.87 -1.55 0.96
N VAL A 95 13.77 -1.27 2.26
CA VAL A 95 12.47 -1.25 2.96
C VAL A 95 12.43 -0.02 3.84
N MET A 96 11.40 0.81 3.65
CA MET A 96 11.07 1.94 4.50
C MET A 96 9.62 1.82 4.98
N PHE A 97 9.34 2.34 6.15
CA PHE A 97 7.99 2.41 6.71
C PHE A 97 7.83 3.63 7.60
N ASP A 98 6.58 3.94 7.97
CA ASP A 98 6.21 5.12 8.73
C ASP A 98 6.65 6.44 8.07
N LEU A 99 6.77 6.49 6.72
CA LEU A 99 7.00 7.74 6.02
C LEU A 99 5.79 8.68 6.26
N PRO A 100 6.04 9.99 6.46
CA PRO A 100 4.99 10.95 6.78
C PRO A 100 3.88 11.03 5.72
N ALA A 101 2.62 11.08 6.14
CA ALA A 101 1.45 11.15 5.26
C ALA A 101 1.42 12.37 4.33
N ASN A 102 2.10 13.45 4.72
CA ASN A 102 2.24 14.68 3.92
C ASN A 102 3.46 14.65 2.98
N GLY A 103 4.28 13.57 3.03
CA GLY A 103 5.39 13.38 2.09
C GLY A 103 4.89 13.15 0.66
N ARG A 104 5.62 13.67 -0.32
CA ARG A 104 5.36 13.48 -1.75
C ARG A 104 6.62 13.13 -2.53
N ALA A 105 7.74 13.05 -1.85
CA ALA A 105 9.01 12.71 -2.46
C ALA A 105 10.00 12.12 -1.45
N LEU A 106 10.94 11.35 -1.97
CA LEU A 106 12.22 11.02 -1.35
C LEU A 106 13.33 11.61 -2.21
N ALA A 107 14.22 12.36 -1.60
CA ALA A 107 15.41 12.87 -2.30
C ALA A 107 16.37 11.73 -2.66
N GLN A 108 17.28 11.98 -3.60
CA GLN A 108 18.41 11.08 -3.81
C GLN A 108 19.23 10.90 -2.52
N ASN A 109 19.90 9.76 -2.43
CA ASN A 109 20.85 9.46 -1.36
C ASN A 109 20.24 9.58 0.06
N VAL A 110 19.07 8.97 0.27
CA VAL A 110 18.48 8.88 1.61
C VAL A 110 19.50 8.28 2.60
N PRO A 111 19.73 8.91 3.76
CA PRO A 111 20.70 8.43 4.75
C PRO A 111 20.43 7.00 5.18
N LYS A 112 21.47 6.15 5.24
CA LYS A 112 21.36 4.72 5.59
C LYS A 112 21.33 4.54 7.12
N GLN A 113 20.25 4.98 7.77
CA GLN A 113 20.02 4.95 9.21
C GLN A 113 18.70 4.25 9.52
N GLU A 114 18.56 3.64 10.68
CA GLU A 114 17.32 2.95 11.08
C GLU A 114 16.15 3.92 11.23
N GLN A 115 16.41 5.15 11.67
CA GLN A 115 15.39 6.19 11.80
C GLN A 115 15.90 7.51 11.23
N LEU A 116 15.08 8.15 10.40
CA LEU A 116 15.34 9.46 9.82
C LEU A 116 14.75 10.57 10.69
N SER A 117 15.16 11.81 10.43
CA SER A 117 14.72 13.00 11.18
C SER A 117 13.23 13.30 11.06
N ASP A 118 12.57 12.83 9.97
CA ASP A 118 11.13 12.97 9.74
C ASP A 118 10.30 11.87 10.44
N GLY A 119 10.95 10.96 11.15
CA GLY A 119 10.33 9.82 11.82
C GLY A 119 10.23 8.56 10.98
N SER A 120 10.53 8.61 9.68
CA SER A 120 10.60 7.43 8.80
C SER A 120 11.61 6.43 9.32
N ARG A 121 11.36 5.16 9.07
CA ARG A 121 12.23 4.06 9.49
C ARG A 121 12.67 3.21 8.31
N GLN A 122 13.85 2.62 8.43
CA GLN A 122 14.40 1.71 7.46
C GLN A 122 14.77 0.37 8.11
N SER A 123 14.58 -0.71 7.38
CA SER A 123 14.99 -2.04 7.82
C SER A 123 16.27 -2.50 7.14
N ARG A 124 16.74 -3.68 7.53
CA ARG A 124 17.82 -4.36 6.83
C ARG A 124 17.34 -4.86 5.47
N ASN A 125 18.16 -4.63 4.45
CA ASN A 125 18.05 -5.26 3.14
C ASN A 125 18.77 -6.64 3.14
N ASP A 126 18.66 -7.38 2.04
CA ASP A 126 19.27 -8.71 1.94
C ASP A 126 20.80 -8.69 1.79
N PHE A 127 21.42 -7.51 1.63
CA PHE A 127 22.86 -7.33 1.81
C PHE A 127 23.28 -7.23 3.29
N GLY A 128 22.35 -7.35 4.24
CA GLY A 128 22.58 -7.22 5.67
C GLY A 128 22.81 -5.79 6.15
N LYS A 129 22.49 -4.77 5.33
CA LYS A 129 22.72 -3.34 5.61
C LYS A 129 21.40 -2.60 5.79
N ILE A 130 21.40 -1.54 6.59
CA ILE A 130 20.27 -0.63 6.72
C ILE A 130 20.16 0.27 5.50
N GLY A 131 18.92 0.48 5.02
CA GLY A 131 18.61 1.38 3.93
C GLY A 131 18.83 0.78 2.55
N TYR A 132 19.03 1.64 1.57
CA TYR A 132 19.12 1.25 0.17
C TYR A 132 20.42 0.49 -0.14
N GLY A 133 20.27 -0.65 -0.86
CA GLY A 133 21.34 -1.36 -1.56
C GLY A 133 21.00 -1.43 -3.04
N GLY A 134 21.82 -0.82 -3.89
CA GLY A 134 21.54 -0.72 -5.32
C GLY A 134 21.60 -2.05 -6.07
N PRO A 135 21.08 -2.10 -7.30
CA PRO A 135 21.23 -3.22 -8.21
C PRO A 135 22.68 -3.73 -8.30
N CYS A 136 22.83 -5.04 -8.16
CA CYS A 136 24.13 -5.72 -8.22
C CYS A 136 23.97 -7.15 -8.77
N PRO A 137 23.38 -7.31 -9.96
CA PRO A 137 23.14 -8.63 -10.51
C PRO A 137 24.43 -9.30 -10.94
N PRO A 138 24.48 -10.63 -11.06
CA PRO A 138 25.57 -11.28 -11.78
C PRO A 138 25.62 -10.85 -13.24
N PRO A 139 26.76 -10.93 -13.92
CA PRO A 139 26.85 -10.63 -15.34
C PRO A 139 25.83 -11.45 -16.15
N GLY A 140 25.12 -10.79 -17.08
CA GLY A 140 24.16 -11.49 -17.93
C GLY A 140 22.91 -10.67 -18.28
N LYS A 141 21.74 -11.32 -18.26
CA LYS A 141 20.46 -10.66 -18.59
C LYS A 141 20.12 -9.57 -17.58
N PRO A 142 19.49 -8.47 -18.02
CA PRO A 142 19.03 -7.44 -17.11
C PRO A 142 17.99 -8.00 -16.11
N HIS A 143 18.18 -7.70 -14.82
CA HIS A 143 17.20 -7.92 -13.78
C HIS A 143 16.24 -6.74 -13.68
N ARG A 144 15.05 -6.99 -13.13
CA ARG A 144 13.99 -6.01 -12.87
C ARG A 144 14.04 -5.61 -11.40
N TYR A 145 13.92 -4.30 -11.16
CA TYR A 145 13.93 -3.71 -9.81
C TYR A 145 12.64 -2.94 -9.64
N PHE A 146 11.77 -3.43 -8.79
CA PHE A 146 10.47 -2.84 -8.51
C PHE A 146 10.56 -1.99 -7.26
N PHE A 147 10.22 -0.71 -7.40
CA PHE A 147 10.00 0.21 -6.29
C PHE A 147 8.49 0.27 -6.06
N LYS A 148 8.02 -0.19 -4.91
CA LYS A 148 6.59 -0.33 -4.57
C LYS A 148 6.28 0.57 -3.39
N LEU A 149 5.38 1.54 -3.60
CA LEU A 149 4.92 2.46 -2.55
C LEU A 149 3.50 2.11 -2.14
N TYR A 150 3.25 2.06 -0.85
CA TYR A 150 1.96 1.76 -0.25
C TYR A 150 1.51 2.92 0.63
N ALA A 151 0.31 3.45 0.41
CA ALA A 151 -0.35 4.39 1.31
C ALA A 151 -1.17 3.60 2.33
N LEU A 152 -0.96 3.88 3.62
CA LEU A 152 -1.54 3.13 4.72
C LEU A 152 -2.45 4.02 5.57
N ASP A 153 -3.54 3.45 6.09
CA ASP A 153 -4.45 4.12 7.04
C ASP A 153 -3.94 4.08 8.49
N THR A 154 -2.70 3.65 8.70
CA THR A 154 -2.07 3.54 10.01
C THR A 154 -0.58 3.81 9.93
N LYS A 155 0.06 4.02 11.09
CA LYS A 155 1.51 3.88 11.27
C LYS A 155 1.81 2.48 11.78
N LEU A 156 2.83 1.85 11.23
CA LEU A 156 3.17 0.47 11.57
C LEU A 156 3.87 0.35 12.93
N ASN A 157 4.60 1.38 13.36
CA ASN A 157 5.29 1.47 14.65
C ASN A 157 6.11 0.21 15.01
N LEU A 158 6.71 -0.43 13.99
CA LEU A 158 7.48 -1.65 14.17
C LEU A 158 8.80 -1.39 14.90
N LYS A 159 9.33 -2.41 15.57
CA LYS A 159 10.63 -2.34 16.24
C LYS A 159 11.78 -2.29 15.23
N PRO A 160 12.98 -1.80 15.61
CA PRO A 160 14.17 -1.91 14.78
C PRO A 160 14.49 -3.36 14.41
N GLY A 161 15.11 -3.57 13.24
CA GLY A 161 15.56 -4.88 12.77
C GLY A 161 14.49 -5.75 12.11
N VAL A 162 13.26 -5.23 11.88
CA VAL A 162 12.22 -5.93 11.13
C VAL A 162 12.65 -6.22 9.70
N THR A 163 12.07 -7.28 9.13
CA THR A 163 12.30 -7.69 7.73
C THR A 163 11.20 -7.15 6.81
N LYS A 164 11.40 -7.24 5.48
CA LYS A 164 10.33 -7.01 4.49
C LYS A 164 9.05 -7.77 4.86
N LYS A 165 9.17 -9.05 5.21
CA LYS A 165 8.02 -9.90 5.56
C LYS A 165 7.24 -9.40 6.77
N ASP A 166 7.93 -8.82 7.76
CA ASP A 166 7.27 -8.24 8.93
C ASP A 166 6.51 -6.96 8.58
N VAL A 167 7.10 -6.12 7.71
CA VAL A 167 6.43 -4.92 7.19
C VAL A 167 5.22 -5.31 6.35
N GLU A 168 5.36 -6.25 5.41
CA GLU A 168 4.25 -6.75 4.60
C GLU A 168 3.11 -7.32 5.45
N ARG A 169 3.44 -8.08 6.51
CA ARG A 169 2.43 -8.60 7.45
C ARG A 169 1.71 -7.48 8.20
N ALA A 170 2.44 -6.47 8.65
CA ALA A 170 1.86 -5.33 9.36
C ALA A 170 0.99 -4.44 8.47
N MET A 171 1.25 -4.41 7.16
CA MET A 171 0.43 -3.67 6.19
C MET A 171 -0.88 -4.38 5.83
N GLN A 172 -1.05 -5.66 6.15
CA GLN A 172 -2.26 -6.42 5.77
C GLN A 172 -3.52 -5.77 6.33
N GLY A 173 -4.48 -5.46 5.46
CA GLY A 173 -5.74 -4.79 5.82
C GLY A 173 -5.64 -3.27 5.98
N HIS A 174 -4.44 -2.68 5.83
CA HIS A 174 -4.18 -1.25 6.03
C HIS A 174 -3.80 -0.50 4.74
N VAL A 175 -3.71 -1.19 3.59
CA VAL A 175 -3.33 -0.57 2.32
C VAL A 175 -4.53 0.13 1.69
N LEU A 176 -4.45 1.45 1.54
CA LEU A 176 -5.46 2.29 0.88
C LEU A 176 -5.19 2.47 -0.61
N ALA A 177 -3.92 2.54 -0.99
CA ALA A 177 -3.47 2.72 -2.36
C ALA A 177 -2.06 2.19 -2.53
N GLN A 178 -1.69 1.85 -3.77
CA GLN A 178 -0.34 1.43 -4.10
C GLN A 178 0.10 1.96 -5.46
N GLY A 179 1.41 2.16 -5.61
CA GLY A 179 2.06 2.53 -6.85
C GLY A 179 3.36 1.77 -7.03
N GLU A 180 3.79 1.64 -8.28
CA GLU A 180 5.00 0.91 -8.63
C GLU A 180 5.80 1.66 -9.69
N TRP A 181 7.14 1.61 -9.57
CA TRP A 181 8.08 2.09 -10.56
C TRP A 181 9.12 1.02 -10.86
N LEU A 182 9.30 0.69 -12.13
CA LEU A 182 10.18 -0.37 -12.59
C LEU A 182 11.48 0.21 -13.15
N GLY A 183 12.63 -0.31 -12.69
CA GLY A 183 13.91 -0.11 -13.36
C GLY A 183 14.53 -1.42 -13.80
N ARG A 184 15.52 -1.36 -14.68
CA ARG A 184 16.32 -2.53 -15.13
C ARG A 184 17.80 -2.24 -14.99
N TYR A 185 18.57 -3.27 -14.67
CA TYR A 185 20.03 -3.16 -14.65
C TYR A 185 20.68 -4.50 -14.97
N SER A 186 21.81 -4.46 -15.66
CA SER A 186 22.68 -5.62 -15.94
C SER A 186 24.15 -5.22 -15.78
N ARG A 187 24.99 -6.20 -15.54
CA ARG A 187 26.46 -6.06 -15.51
C ARG A 187 27.08 -6.82 -16.68
#